data_967e6bb77921e421ac01b3ba0e84cde0
#
_entry.id   967e6bb77921e421ac01b3ba0e84cde0
#
_cell.length_a   1.000
_cell.length_b   1.000
_cell.length_c   1.000
_cell.angle_alpha   90.00
_cell.angle_beta   90.00
_cell.angle_gamma   90.00
#
_symmetry.space_group_name_H-M   'P 1'
#
loop_
_entity.id
_entity.type
_entity.pdbx_description
1 polymer ?
#
loop_
_entity_poly.entity_id
_entity_poly.type
_entity_poly.pdbx_seq_one_letter_code
_entity_poly.pdbx_strand_id
1 'polypeptide(L)'
;TIDFNEYLQVGDKYIKKDINKIIWANSVKVACSTGISKNNTFDAGTTIISNVRMIMQIVIKCGYRPTYAKLGKLMFKVFRNALIAYSIESANVAEWLVNACSKFFKDLPAIGKPIAAVMEGAANGFLTARIGVITRKYLYSEFRINNTGKDIEEIETEIYQESIKEAKLIIDESGA
;
A
#
# COMPACT_ATOMS: atom_id res chain seq x y z
N THR A 1 -2.40 14.57 -33.98
CA THR A 1 -1.69 13.42 -33.36
C THR A 1 -1.70 13.65 -31.86
N ILE A 2 -2.57 12.93 -31.15
CA ILE A 2 -2.56 12.92 -29.68
C ILE A 2 -1.21 12.34 -29.29
N ASP A 3 -0.44 13.08 -28.49
CA ASP A 3 0.85 12.61 -28.02
C ASP A 3 0.58 11.38 -27.13
N PHE A 4 1.23 10.26 -27.46
CA PHE A 4 1.09 9.02 -26.71
C PHE A 4 1.39 9.21 -25.21
N ASN A 5 2.30 10.13 -24.90
CA ASN A 5 2.64 10.50 -23.52
C ASN A 5 1.48 11.21 -22.81
N GLU A 6 0.74 12.08 -23.51
CA GLU A 6 -0.43 12.77 -22.97
C GLU A 6 -1.57 11.76 -22.69
N TYR A 7 -1.80 10.82 -23.60
CA TYR A 7 -2.76 9.75 -23.41
C TYR A 7 -2.43 8.87 -22.18
N LEU A 8 -1.15 8.53 -22.00
CA LEU A 8 -0.69 7.77 -20.85
C LEU A 8 -0.87 8.55 -19.54
N GLN A 9 -0.59 9.86 -19.52
CA GLN A 9 -0.75 10.70 -18.32
C GLN A 9 -2.22 10.82 -17.91
N VAL A 10 -3.13 10.98 -18.85
CA VAL A 10 -4.57 11.07 -18.57
C VAL A 10 -5.09 9.73 -18.04
N GLY A 11 -4.75 8.62 -18.71
CA GLY A 11 -5.09 7.27 -18.25
C GLY A 11 -4.54 6.96 -16.85
N ASP A 12 -3.29 7.38 -16.59
CA ASP A 12 -2.61 7.21 -15.31
C ASP A 12 -3.35 7.90 -14.16
N LYS A 13 -3.84 9.11 -14.38
CA LYS A 13 -4.58 9.87 -13.36
C LYS A 13 -5.88 9.18 -12.93
N TYR A 14 -6.65 8.64 -13.88
CA TYR A 14 -7.90 7.93 -13.57
C TYR A 14 -7.65 6.58 -12.90
N ILE A 15 -6.72 5.81 -13.43
CA ILE A 15 -6.34 4.51 -12.88
C ILE A 15 -5.74 4.68 -11.49
N LYS A 16 -4.90 5.70 -11.25
CA LYS A 16 -4.32 6.01 -9.94
C LYS A 16 -5.41 6.24 -8.89
N LYS A 17 -6.45 7.00 -9.22
CA LYS A 17 -7.58 7.25 -8.30
C LYS A 17 -8.31 5.97 -7.91
N ASP A 18 -8.57 5.10 -8.87
CA ASP A 18 -9.24 3.83 -8.61
C ASP A 18 -8.36 2.86 -7.81
N ILE A 19 -7.05 2.83 -8.10
CA ILE A 19 -6.09 2.04 -7.32
C ILE A 19 -6.01 2.55 -5.88
N ASN A 20 -6.01 3.86 -5.67
CA ASN A 20 -5.99 4.44 -4.32
C ASN A 20 -7.23 4.02 -3.51
N LYS A 21 -8.41 3.90 -4.13
CA LYS A 21 -9.61 3.35 -3.48
C LYS A 21 -9.43 1.89 -3.08
N ILE A 22 -8.82 1.07 -3.96
CA ILE A 22 -8.51 -0.34 -3.65
C ILE A 22 -7.53 -0.42 -2.47
N ILE A 23 -6.49 0.40 -2.47
CA ILE A 23 -5.51 0.48 -1.39
C ILE A 23 -6.18 0.86 -0.08
N TRP A 24 -6.96 1.93 -0.06
CA TRP A 24 -7.68 2.39 1.13
C TRP A 24 -8.61 1.32 1.70
N ALA A 25 -9.48 0.74 0.87
CA ALA A 25 -10.42 -0.28 1.31
C ALA A 25 -9.74 -1.50 1.95
N ASN A 26 -8.61 -1.96 1.37
CA ASN A 26 -7.85 -3.07 1.94
C ASN A 26 -7.11 -2.65 3.21
N SER A 27 -6.60 -1.43 3.29
CA SER A 27 -5.90 -0.89 4.47
C SER A 27 -6.83 -0.78 5.67
N VAL A 28 -8.05 -0.26 5.49
CA VAL A 28 -9.08 -0.23 6.54
C VAL A 28 -9.46 -1.63 6.98
N LYS A 29 -9.67 -2.54 6.03
CA LYS A 29 -10.01 -3.94 6.34
C LYS A 29 -8.93 -4.60 7.20
N VAL A 30 -7.65 -4.43 6.86
CA VAL A 30 -6.54 -4.99 7.63
C VAL A 30 -6.44 -4.31 8.98
N ALA A 31 -6.50 -2.98 9.05
CA ALA A 31 -6.45 -2.24 10.30
C ALA A 31 -7.54 -2.70 11.28
N CYS A 32 -8.77 -2.81 10.79
CA CYS A 32 -9.92 -3.23 11.61
C CYS A 32 -9.79 -4.69 12.03
N SER A 33 -9.41 -5.60 11.13
CA SER A 33 -9.27 -7.01 11.49
C SER A 33 -8.20 -7.24 12.54
N THR A 34 -7.02 -6.64 12.40
CA THR A 34 -5.89 -6.82 13.33
C THR A 34 -6.08 -6.03 14.64
N GLY A 35 -6.66 -4.83 14.59
CA GLY A 35 -6.94 -4.03 15.78
C GLY A 35 -8.11 -4.57 16.66
N ILE A 36 -8.93 -5.46 16.12
CA ILE A 36 -10.08 -6.04 16.84
C ILE A 36 -9.80 -7.46 17.31
N SER A 37 -8.97 -8.20 16.58
CA SER A 37 -8.65 -9.59 16.87
C SER A 37 -7.89 -9.75 18.19
N LYS A 38 -8.09 -10.90 18.82
CA LYS A 38 -7.33 -11.31 20.01
C LYS A 38 -6.29 -12.39 19.70
N ASN A 39 -6.13 -12.77 18.41
CA ASN A 39 -5.30 -13.91 18.01
C ASN A 39 -4.28 -13.50 16.95
N ASN A 40 -3.06 -13.22 17.37
CA ASN A 40 -1.96 -12.75 16.54
C ASN A 40 -1.64 -13.66 15.34
N THR A 41 -1.80 -14.97 15.48
CA THR A 41 -1.51 -15.93 14.39
C THR A 41 -2.54 -15.84 13.28
N PHE A 42 -3.82 -15.69 13.66
CA PHE A 42 -4.90 -15.51 12.70
C PHE A 42 -4.77 -14.16 11.97
N ASP A 43 -4.33 -13.13 12.67
CA ASP A 43 -4.15 -11.79 12.15
C ASP A 43 -3.05 -11.71 11.09
N ALA A 44 -1.93 -12.37 11.33
CA ALA A 44 -0.84 -12.46 10.36
C ALA A 44 -1.30 -13.15 9.06
N GLY A 45 -2.01 -14.26 9.15
CA GLY A 45 -2.55 -14.98 8.00
C GLY A 45 -3.57 -14.14 7.22
N THR A 46 -4.49 -13.48 7.90
CA THR A 46 -5.49 -12.60 7.30
C THR A 46 -4.86 -11.41 6.60
N THR A 47 -3.84 -10.81 7.23
CA THR A 47 -3.08 -9.69 6.66
C THR A 47 -2.37 -10.10 5.37
N ILE A 48 -1.68 -11.23 5.36
CA ILE A 48 -0.99 -11.73 4.16
C ILE A 48 -1.99 -11.99 3.03
N ILE A 49 -3.08 -12.68 3.29
CA ILE A 49 -4.11 -13.00 2.29
C ILE A 49 -4.74 -11.70 1.74
N SER A 50 -5.04 -10.73 2.59
CA SER A 50 -5.60 -9.45 2.18
C SER A 50 -4.63 -8.66 1.30
N ASN A 51 -3.35 -8.63 1.64
CA ASN A 51 -2.32 -7.97 0.84
C ASN A 51 -2.12 -8.66 -0.52
N VAL A 52 -2.10 -9.99 -0.56
CA VAL A 52 -2.00 -10.75 -1.82
C VAL A 52 -3.19 -10.44 -2.74
N ARG A 53 -4.42 -10.42 -2.19
CA ARG A 53 -5.62 -10.07 -2.96
C ARG A 53 -5.57 -8.63 -3.46
N MET A 54 -5.13 -7.68 -2.64
CA MET A 54 -4.95 -6.29 -3.02
C MET A 54 -3.95 -6.15 -4.18
N ILE A 55 -2.78 -6.80 -4.08
CA ILE A 55 -1.77 -6.79 -5.15
C ILE A 55 -2.39 -7.31 -6.46
N MET A 56 -3.13 -8.42 -6.42
CA MET A 56 -3.81 -8.95 -7.61
C MET A 56 -4.82 -7.97 -8.19
N GLN A 57 -5.64 -7.32 -7.35
CA GLN A 57 -6.60 -6.30 -7.79
C GLN A 57 -5.91 -5.13 -8.49
N ILE A 58 -4.79 -4.65 -7.94
CA ILE A 58 -3.99 -3.57 -8.54
C ILE A 58 -3.41 -4.00 -9.88
N VAL A 59 -2.83 -5.20 -9.96
CA VAL A 59 -2.23 -5.75 -11.19
C VAL A 59 -3.28 -5.84 -12.31
N ILE A 60 -4.47 -6.37 -12.00
CA ILE A 60 -5.58 -6.49 -12.95
C ILE A 60 -6.09 -5.10 -13.36
N LYS A 61 -6.22 -4.17 -12.41
CA LYS A 61 -6.67 -2.80 -12.68
C LYS A 61 -5.71 -2.03 -13.59
N CYS A 62 -4.40 -2.32 -13.49
CA CYS A 62 -3.38 -1.79 -14.41
C CYS A 62 -3.39 -2.48 -15.79
N GLY A 63 -4.31 -3.42 -16.05
CA GLY A 63 -4.41 -4.13 -17.33
C GLY A 63 -3.41 -5.27 -17.51
N TYR A 64 -2.64 -5.62 -16.48
CA TYR A 64 -1.69 -6.72 -16.56
C TYR A 64 -2.35 -8.07 -16.32
N ARG A 65 -1.89 -9.08 -17.05
CA ARG A 65 -2.24 -10.50 -16.85
C ARG A 65 -0.95 -11.31 -16.62
N PRO A 66 -0.34 -11.20 -15.44
CA PRO A 66 0.93 -11.87 -15.16
C PRO A 66 0.72 -13.38 -15.05
N THR A 67 1.76 -14.13 -15.42
CA THR A 67 1.85 -15.54 -15.04
C THR A 67 2.08 -15.65 -13.53
N TYR A 68 1.71 -16.78 -12.93
CA TYR A 68 1.91 -17.02 -11.49
C TYR A 68 3.36 -16.80 -11.04
N ALA A 69 4.34 -17.19 -11.88
CA ALA A 69 5.76 -16.98 -11.58
C ALA A 69 6.15 -15.49 -11.53
N LYS A 70 5.67 -14.67 -12.47
CA LYS A 70 5.90 -13.21 -12.46
C LYS A 70 5.21 -12.54 -11.30
N LEU A 71 3.98 -12.95 -10.99
CA LEU A 71 3.23 -12.46 -9.84
C LEU A 71 3.95 -12.78 -8.52
N GLY A 72 4.44 -14.01 -8.35
CA GLY A 72 5.21 -14.41 -7.18
C GLY A 72 6.49 -13.58 -6.98
N LYS A 73 7.23 -13.33 -8.06
CA LYS A 73 8.42 -12.44 -8.02
C LYS A 73 8.06 -11.01 -7.61
N LEU A 74 6.98 -10.45 -8.18
CA LEU A 74 6.48 -9.12 -7.81
C LEU A 74 6.10 -9.07 -6.33
N MET A 75 5.32 -10.04 -5.84
CA MET A 75 4.92 -10.12 -4.44
C MET A 75 6.13 -10.19 -3.51
N PHE A 76 7.08 -11.06 -3.78
CA PHE A 76 8.29 -11.19 -2.97
C PHE A 76 9.05 -9.85 -2.90
N LYS A 77 9.23 -9.18 -4.04
CA LYS A 77 9.91 -7.89 -4.12
C LYS A 77 9.18 -6.81 -3.32
N VAL A 78 7.86 -6.73 -3.48
CA VAL A 78 7.02 -5.76 -2.76
C VAL A 78 7.06 -5.98 -1.26
N PHE A 79 6.87 -7.22 -0.80
CA PHE A 79 6.90 -7.53 0.63
C PHE A 79 8.27 -7.30 1.25
N ARG A 80 9.35 -7.73 0.59
CA ARG A 80 10.72 -7.47 1.06
C ARG A 80 10.96 -5.98 1.27
N ASN A 81 10.61 -5.17 0.29
CA ASN A 81 10.86 -3.73 0.34
C ASN A 81 9.95 -3.02 1.35
N ALA A 82 8.70 -3.44 1.49
CA ALA A 82 7.80 -2.90 2.50
C ALA A 82 8.27 -3.19 3.93
N LEU A 83 8.85 -4.38 4.17
CA LEU A 83 9.36 -4.78 5.48
C LEU A 83 10.67 -4.08 5.84
N ILE A 84 11.63 -3.98 4.92
CA ILE A 84 12.90 -3.28 5.15
C ILE A 84 12.63 -1.84 5.56
N ALA A 85 11.65 -1.23 4.93
CA ALA A 85 11.24 0.11 5.20
C ALA A 85 10.66 0.34 6.60
N TYR A 86 9.92 -0.60 7.10
CA TYR A 86 9.29 -0.48 8.41
C TYR A 86 10.32 -0.34 9.55
N SER A 87 11.51 -0.93 9.39
CA SER A 87 12.56 -0.90 10.41
C SER A 87 13.34 0.42 10.49
N ILE A 88 13.37 1.23 9.43
CA ILE A 88 14.24 2.42 9.35
C ILE A 88 13.56 3.72 9.80
N GLU A 89 12.23 3.83 9.69
CA GLU A 89 11.50 5.09 9.92
C GLU A 89 10.48 5.06 11.06
N SER A 90 10.62 4.17 12.02
CA SER A 90 9.61 3.93 13.07
C SER A 90 9.21 5.16 13.91
N ALA A 91 10.12 6.10 14.18
CA ALA A 91 9.85 7.24 15.06
C ALA A 91 8.90 8.28 14.44
N ASN A 92 9.15 8.73 13.21
CA ASN A 92 8.33 9.74 12.53
C ASN A 92 6.97 9.22 12.07
N VAL A 93 6.86 7.91 11.89
CA VAL A 93 5.60 7.26 11.53
C VAL A 93 4.73 7.04 12.76
N ALA A 94 5.30 6.79 13.93
CA ALA A 94 4.56 6.51 15.16
C ALA A 94 3.69 7.70 15.58
N GLU A 95 4.21 8.92 15.57
CA GLU A 95 3.44 10.12 15.91
C GLU A 95 2.27 10.35 14.93
N TRP A 96 2.53 10.20 13.63
CA TRP A 96 1.49 10.31 12.62
C TRP A 96 0.43 9.21 12.75
N LEU A 97 0.82 7.95 13.11
CA LEU A 97 -0.12 6.84 13.31
C LEU A 97 -1.13 7.11 14.43
N VAL A 98 -0.75 7.80 15.49
CA VAL A 98 -1.68 8.19 16.56
C VAL A 98 -2.84 9.00 15.98
N ASN A 99 -2.54 9.95 15.11
CA ASN A 99 -3.56 10.76 14.44
C ASN A 99 -4.35 9.98 13.38
N ALA A 100 -3.69 9.03 12.70
CA ALA A 100 -4.33 8.20 11.68
C ALA A 100 -5.27 7.12 12.25
N CYS A 101 -5.13 6.75 13.53
CA CYS A 101 -6.00 5.77 14.18
C CYS A 101 -7.49 6.13 14.03
N SER A 102 -7.86 7.38 14.24
CA SER A 102 -9.24 7.85 14.13
C SER A 102 -9.81 7.63 12.72
N LYS A 103 -8.99 7.70 11.69
CA LYS A 103 -9.40 7.52 10.29
C LYS A 103 -9.68 6.05 9.95
N PHE A 104 -8.84 5.15 10.44
CA PHE A 104 -9.04 3.72 10.22
C PHE A 104 -10.25 3.15 10.96
N PHE A 105 -10.54 3.69 12.15
CA PHE A 105 -11.58 3.17 13.04
C PHE A 105 -12.81 4.09 13.13
N LYS A 106 -13.00 5.02 12.19
CA LYS A 106 -14.08 6.01 12.16
C LYS A 106 -15.46 5.38 12.34
N ASP A 107 -15.72 4.27 11.67
CA ASP A 107 -17.01 3.58 11.66
C ASP A 107 -17.14 2.46 12.71
N LEU A 108 -16.10 2.29 13.55
CA LEU A 108 -16.10 1.24 14.57
C LEU A 108 -16.10 1.86 15.97
N PRO A 109 -16.97 1.40 16.87
CA PRO A 109 -16.91 1.82 18.25
C PRO A 109 -15.61 1.29 18.87
N ALA A 110 -14.62 2.16 19.00
CA ALA A 110 -13.35 1.85 19.69
C ALA A 110 -13.52 1.73 21.22
N ILE A 111 -14.77 1.80 21.71
CA ILE A 111 -15.12 1.78 23.13
C ILE A 111 -14.66 0.45 23.73
N GLY A 112 -13.74 0.54 24.70
CA GLY A 112 -13.25 -0.61 25.45
C GLY A 112 -12.10 -1.40 24.81
N LYS A 113 -11.51 -0.93 23.70
CA LYS A 113 -10.33 -1.56 23.11
C LYS A 113 -9.04 -1.04 23.74
N PRO A 114 -8.04 -1.91 24.00
CA PRO A 114 -6.71 -1.45 24.40
C PRO A 114 -6.09 -0.55 23.33
N ILE A 115 -5.54 0.58 23.73
CA ILE A 115 -4.88 1.53 22.81
C ILE A 115 -3.80 0.83 21.99
N ALA A 116 -3.06 -0.10 22.60
CA ALA A 116 -2.05 -0.89 21.91
C ALA A 116 -2.60 -1.67 20.72
N ALA A 117 -3.77 -2.31 20.85
CA ALA A 117 -4.39 -3.06 19.75
C ALA A 117 -4.86 -2.15 18.61
N VAL A 118 -5.37 -0.97 18.93
CA VAL A 118 -5.78 0.04 17.95
C VAL A 118 -4.56 0.55 17.19
N MET A 119 -3.46 0.80 17.89
CA MET A 119 -2.19 1.23 17.30
C MET A 119 -1.58 0.15 16.39
N GLU A 120 -1.62 -1.10 16.81
CA GLU A 120 -1.16 -2.23 16.00
C GLU A 120 -2.01 -2.37 14.72
N GLY A 121 -3.32 -2.26 14.85
CA GLY A 121 -4.22 -2.23 13.70
C GLY A 121 -3.91 -1.11 12.72
N ALA A 122 -3.70 0.11 13.21
CA ALA A 122 -3.35 1.26 12.38
C ALA A 122 -1.97 1.07 11.69
N ALA A 123 -0.99 0.49 12.38
CA ALA A 123 0.31 0.18 11.81
C ALA A 123 0.21 -0.85 10.67
N ASN A 124 -0.59 -1.90 10.86
CA ASN A 124 -0.85 -2.92 9.83
C ASN A 124 -1.62 -2.35 8.62
N GLY A 125 -2.58 -1.45 8.87
CA GLY A 125 -3.28 -0.71 7.82
C GLY A 125 -2.35 0.18 7.01
N PHE A 126 -1.45 0.90 7.67
CA PHE A 126 -0.44 1.73 7.02
C PHE A 126 0.55 0.89 6.20
N LEU A 127 1.03 -0.23 6.74
CA LEU A 127 1.89 -1.16 6.00
C LEU A 127 1.16 -1.68 4.74
N THR A 128 -0.12 -2.01 4.85
CA THR A 128 -0.96 -2.42 3.71
C THR A 128 -1.04 -1.32 2.66
N ALA A 129 -1.27 -0.06 3.07
CA ALA A 129 -1.28 1.07 2.15
C ALA A 129 0.06 1.21 1.40
N ARG A 130 1.18 1.07 2.09
CA ARG A 130 2.52 1.10 1.48
C ARG A 130 2.73 -0.03 0.48
N ILE A 131 2.35 -1.26 0.83
CA ILE A 131 2.40 -2.41 -0.08
C ILE A 131 1.64 -2.10 -1.37
N GLY A 132 0.46 -1.51 -1.27
CA GLY A 132 -0.35 -1.12 -2.43
C GLY A 132 0.34 -0.05 -3.29
N VAL A 133 0.88 1.00 -2.67
CA VAL A 133 1.61 2.06 -3.38
C VAL A 133 2.86 1.51 -4.07
N ILE A 134 3.67 0.70 -3.37
CA ILE A 134 4.87 0.06 -3.94
C ILE A 134 4.47 -0.80 -5.14
N THR A 135 3.41 -1.61 -5.01
CA THR A 135 2.91 -2.45 -6.11
C THR A 135 2.58 -1.62 -7.33
N ARG A 136 1.81 -0.54 -7.15
CA ARG A 136 1.45 0.37 -8.24
C ARG A 136 2.69 0.96 -8.89
N LYS A 137 3.63 1.47 -8.09
CA LYS A 137 4.86 2.09 -8.60
C LYS A 137 5.73 1.11 -9.38
N TYR A 138 5.86 -0.14 -8.94
CA TYR A 138 6.59 -1.17 -9.67
C TYR A 138 5.96 -1.49 -11.03
N LEU A 139 4.64 -1.52 -11.12
CA LEU A 139 3.96 -1.78 -12.39
C LEU A 139 4.20 -0.66 -13.41
N TYR A 140 4.34 0.58 -12.94
CA TYR A 140 4.66 1.72 -13.82
C TYR A 140 6.18 1.91 -14.03
N SER A 141 7.05 1.42 -13.13
CA SER A 141 8.49 1.58 -13.26
C SER A 141 9.10 0.74 -14.38
N GLU A 142 8.51 -0.44 -14.67
CA GLU A 142 8.94 -1.23 -15.85
C GLU A 142 8.88 -0.42 -17.14
N PHE A 143 7.89 0.47 -17.25
CA PHE A 143 7.77 1.38 -18.39
C PHE A 143 8.82 2.51 -18.35
N ARG A 144 9.15 3.03 -17.14
CA ARG A 144 10.15 4.08 -16.95
C ARG A 144 11.57 3.58 -17.18
N ILE A 145 11.91 2.38 -16.72
CA ILE A 145 13.26 1.79 -16.90
C ILE A 145 13.62 1.71 -18.37
N ASN A 146 12.68 1.33 -19.23
CA ASN A 146 12.91 1.24 -20.66
C ASN A 146 13.11 2.61 -21.35
N ASN A 147 12.76 3.72 -20.70
CA ASN A 147 12.74 5.04 -21.33
C ASN A 147 13.68 6.10 -20.71
N THR A 148 14.23 5.91 -19.51
CA THR A 148 14.96 6.98 -18.80
C THR A 148 16.43 6.68 -18.49
N GLY A 149 16.94 5.49 -18.76
CA GLY A 149 18.35 5.13 -18.48
C GLY A 149 18.76 5.17 -17.00
N LYS A 150 17.82 5.34 -16.06
CA LYS A 150 18.09 5.27 -14.62
C LYS A 150 18.40 3.84 -14.20
N ASP A 151 19.34 3.69 -13.25
CA ASP A 151 19.66 2.40 -12.67
C ASP A 151 18.48 1.84 -11.84
N ILE A 152 18.32 0.52 -11.86
CA ILE A 152 17.22 -0.18 -11.15
C ILE A 152 17.26 0.12 -9.65
N GLU A 153 18.44 0.22 -9.06
CA GLU A 153 18.65 0.47 -7.64
C GLU A 153 18.22 1.88 -7.24
N GLU A 154 18.47 2.87 -8.08
CA GLU A 154 18.02 4.25 -7.89
C GLU A 154 16.51 4.35 -7.94
N ILE A 155 15.87 3.67 -8.90
CA ILE A 155 14.40 3.62 -9.03
C ILE A 155 13.76 2.93 -7.83
N GLU A 156 14.34 1.85 -7.32
CA GLU A 156 13.82 1.16 -6.13
C GLU A 156 13.89 2.04 -4.89
N THR A 157 14.96 2.80 -4.73
CA THR A 157 15.14 3.74 -3.63
C THR A 157 14.11 4.88 -3.69
N GLU A 158 13.88 5.43 -4.88
CA GLU A 158 12.86 6.46 -5.11
C GLU A 158 11.45 5.94 -4.80
N ILE A 159 11.08 4.76 -5.32
CA ILE A 159 9.80 4.10 -5.04
C ILE A 159 9.58 3.93 -3.54
N TYR A 160 10.63 3.56 -2.85
CA TYR A 160 10.63 3.36 -1.43
C TYR A 160 10.32 4.64 -0.64
N GLN A 161 11.08 5.70 -0.88
CA GLN A 161 10.89 6.98 -0.17
C GLN A 161 9.52 7.61 -0.45
N GLU A 162 9.07 7.54 -1.70
CA GLU A 162 7.77 8.07 -2.08
C GLU A 162 6.60 7.25 -1.54
N SER A 163 6.77 5.94 -1.33
CA SER A 163 5.68 5.07 -0.85
C SER A 163 5.14 5.49 0.51
N ILE A 164 5.97 6.02 1.38
CA ILE A 164 5.57 6.52 2.69
C ILE A 164 4.70 7.77 2.56
N LYS A 165 5.17 8.73 1.78
CA LYS A 165 4.43 10.00 1.55
C LYS A 165 3.08 9.73 0.90
N GLU A 166 3.05 8.91 -0.14
CA GLU A 166 1.81 8.60 -0.85
C GLU A 166 0.85 7.74 -0.02
N ALA A 167 1.34 6.79 0.79
CA ALA A 167 0.49 6.02 1.69
C ALA A 167 -0.17 6.92 2.75
N LYS A 168 0.57 7.88 3.32
CA LYS A 168 0.02 8.88 4.24
C LYS A 168 -1.06 9.72 3.56
N LEU A 169 -0.81 10.21 2.35
CA LEU A 169 -1.78 11.00 1.58
C LEU A 169 -3.07 10.21 1.30
N ILE A 170 -2.98 8.94 0.89
CA ILE A 170 -4.16 8.10 0.65
C ILE A 170 -5.01 7.98 1.92
N ILE A 171 -4.39 7.77 3.07
CA ILE A 171 -5.08 7.64 4.35
C ILE A 171 -5.68 8.98 4.78
N ASP A 172 -4.95 10.07 4.59
CA ASP A 172 -5.41 11.41 4.98
C ASP A 172 -6.58 11.89 4.13
N GLU A 173 -6.54 11.67 2.82
CA GLU A 173 -7.60 12.07 1.89
C GLU A 173 -8.84 11.17 1.95
N SER A 174 -8.66 9.87 2.15
CA SER A 174 -9.77 8.91 2.13
C SER A 174 -10.42 8.71 3.49
N GLY A 175 -9.73 9.00 4.58
CA GLY A 175 -10.23 8.91 5.95
C GLY A 175 -10.91 10.20 6.45
N ALA A 176 -10.88 11.28 5.66
CA ALA A 176 -11.60 12.51 5.95
C ALA A 176 -13.08 12.35 5.58
#